data_8716ed469bf55b3f73f0a3d28275f18e
#
_entry.id   8716ed469bf55b3f73f0a3d28275f18e
#
_cell.length_a   1.000
_cell.length_b   1.000
_cell.length_c   1.000
_cell.angle_alpha   90.00
_cell.angle_beta   90.00
_cell.angle_gamma   90.00
#
_symmetry.space_group_name_H-M   'P 1'
#
loop_
_entity.id
_entity.type
_entity.pdbx_description
1 polymer ?
#
loop_
_entity_poly.entity_id
_entity_poly.type
_entity_poly.pdbx_seq_one_letter_code
_entity_poly.pdbx_strand_id
1 'polypeptide(L)'
;MRITLPSGTSASIDTSVTSPSMGLVIAPDIFSLRPLFDDMVARLAREWNMAVCAVEPFPGRRLDADIAPRFAAVPSLDDSLHLRDLHEAADALGTERVGLMGFCMGGMYCFKSAISPRFSRIASFYGMIRIPADWQSPTQEEPLALLARGDASKVLAIIGAKDPYTPPADVAALRDTGCNVVEYSEAEHGFAHDSQRPSHRAADAEDAFTRTREWLLGATTSAP
;
A
#
# COMPACT_ATOMS: atom_id res chain seq x y z
N MET A 1 -8.17 1.62 -16.97
CA MET A 1 -7.52 2.46 -18.02
C MET A 1 -6.31 3.18 -17.46
N ARG A 2 -5.33 3.60 -18.29
CA ARG A 2 -4.19 4.43 -17.85
C ARG A 2 -4.54 5.91 -17.98
N ILE A 3 -4.13 6.66 -16.96
CA ILE A 3 -4.26 8.13 -16.92
C ILE A 3 -2.93 8.76 -16.49
N THR A 4 -2.84 10.08 -16.63
CA THR A 4 -1.76 10.89 -16.06
C THR A 4 -2.36 11.82 -15.02
N LEU A 5 -1.82 11.77 -13.79
CA LEU A 5 -2.20 12.65 -12.68
C LEU A 5 -1.74 14.11 -12.96
N PRO A 6 -2.28 15.12 -12.26
CA PRO A 6 -1.84 16.50 -12.38
C PRO A 6 -0.34 16.71 -12.19
N SER A 7 0.28 15.91 -11.34
CA SER A 7 1.74 15.86 -11.12
C SER A 7 2.56 15.39 -12.33
N GLY A 8 1.91 14.78 -13.33
CA GLY A 8 2.56 14.09 -14.44
C GLY A 8 2.81 12.59 -14.17
N THR A 9 2.49 12.09 -12.99
CA THR A 9 2.66 10.67 -12.63
C THR A 9 1.60 9.80 -13.30
N SER A 10 2.02 8.64 -13.84
CA SER A 10 1.11 7.67 -14.45
C SER A 10 0.32 6.92 -13.39
N ALA A 11 -0.95 6.65 -13.67
CA ALA A 11 -1.80 5.84 -12.81
C ALA A 11 -2.70 4.91 -13.65
N SER A 12 -3.14 3.81 -13.03
CA SER A 12 -4.17 2.91 -13.58
C SER A 12 -5.46 3.13 -12.80
N ILE A 13 -6.57 3.42 -13.48
CA ILE A 13 -7.83 3.75 -12.83
C ILE A 13 -8.99 2.94 -13.41
N ASP A 14 -9.93 2.57 -12.55
CA ASP A 14 -11.24 2.04 -12.92
C ASP A 14 -12.33 2.71 -12.06
N THR A 15 -13.17 3.50 -12.73
CA THR A 15 -14.34 4.18 -12.16
C THR A 15 -15.63 3.74 -12.86
N SER A 16 -15.63 2.55 -13.46
CA SER A 16 -16.78 2.03 -14.22
C SER A 16 -17.96 1.63 -13.34
N VAL A 17 -17.74 1.50 -12.04
CA VAL A 17 -18.79 1.17 -11.06
C VAL A 17 -19.73 2.34 -10.86
N THR A 18 -21.04 2.13 -11.09
CA THR A 18 -22.05 3.20 -11.14
C THR A 18 -22.31 3.87 -9.78
N SER A 19 -22.16 3.17 -8.69
CA SER A 19 -22.37 3.70 -7.33
C SER A 19 -21.35 3.06 -6.39
N PRO A 20 -20.08 3.51 -6.46
CA PRO A 20 -19.04 2.91 -5.64
C PRO A 20 -19.30 3.17 -4.15
N SER A 21 -19.04 2.15 -3.33
CA SER A 21 -19.17 2.26 -1.87
C SER A 21 -18.13 3.23 -1.29
N MET A 22 -16.97 3.36 -1.94
CA MET A 22 -15.90 4.29 -1.63
C MET A 22 -14.85 4.27 -2.77
N GLY A 23 -13.87 5.15 -2.68
CA GLY A 23 -12.64 5.09 -3.49
C GLY A 23 -11.56 4.26 -2.80
N LEU A 24 -10.68 3.64 -3.59
CA LEU A 24 -9.50 2.92 -3.13
C LEU A 24 -8.28 3.33 -3.95
N VAL A 25 -7.27 3.90 -3.30
CA VAL A 25 -5.95 4.10 -3.89
C VAL A 25 -5.06 2.90 -3.58
N ILE A 26 -4.30 2.45 -4.56
CA ILE A 26 -3.31 1.37 -4.42
C ILE A 26 -1.91 1.96 -4.62
N ALA A 27 -1.03 1.74 -3.65
CA ALA A 27 0.40 2.01 -3.74
C ALA A 27 1.12 0.70 -4.10
N PRO A 28 1.61 0.55 -5.34
CA PRO A 28 2.28 -0.65 -5.82
C PRO A 28 3.57 -0.97 -5.09
N ASP A 29 4.04 -2.19 -5.29
CA ASP A 29 5.37 -2.62 -4.86
C ASP A 29 6.49 -1.96 -5.69
N ILE A 30 7.73 -2.27 -5.36
CA ILE A 30 8.93 -1.74 -6.03
C ILE A 30 9.02 -2.08 -7.53
N PHE A 31 8.22 -3.03 -8.03
CA PHE A 31 8.22 -3.41 -9.46
C PHE A 31 7.33 -2.51 -10.33
N SER A 32 6.88 -1.38 -9.82
CA SER A 32 6.11 -0.38 -10.56
C SER A 32 4.70 -0.81 -10.96
N LEU A 33 4.03 0.09 -11.62
CA LEU A 33 2.69 -0.09 -12.17
C LEU A 33 2.74 -0.99 -13.42
N ARG A 34 2.64 -2.31 -13.22
CA ARG A 34 2.68 -3.36 -14.24
C ARG A 34 1.30 -4.02 -14.43
N PRO A 35 1.11 -4.92 -15.42
CA PRO A 35 -0.18 -5.58 -15.68
C PRO A 35 -0.85 -6.19 -14.46
N LEU A 36 -0.09 -6.72 -13.50
CA LEU A 36 -0.60 -7.20 -12.22
C LEU A 36 -1.48 -6.17 -11.51
N PHE A 37 -1.05 -4.90 -11.48
CA PHE A 37 -1.83 -3.84 -10.83
C PHE A 37 -2.97 -3.33 -11.71
N ASP A 38 -2.86 -3.39 -13.04
CA ASP A 38 -4.00 -3.11 -13.93
C ASP A 38 -5.13 -4.11 -13.72
N ASP A 39 -4.79 -5.40 -13.63
CA ASP A 39 -5.73 -6.48 -13.35
C ASP A 39 -6.32 -6.37 -11.94
N MET A 40 -5.50 -6.01 -10.95
CA MET A 40 -5.95 -5.78 -9.57
C MET A 40 -6.94 -4.60 -9.50
N VAL A 41 -6.65 -3.50 -10.16
CA VAL A 41 -7.56 -2.33 -10.24
C VAL A 41 -8.91 -2.74 -10.80
N ALA A 42 -8.94 -3.42 -11.94
CA ALA A 42 -10.20 -3.86 -12.56
C ALA A 42 -10.93 -4.90 -11.71
N ARG A 43 -10.21 -5.83 -11.10
CA ARG A 43 -10.77 -6.87 -10.24
C ARG A 43 -11.40 -6.28 -8.98
N LEU A 44 -10.66 -5.44 -8.25
CA LEU A 44 -11.16 -4.87 -6.99
C LEU A 44 -12.30 -3.87 -7.23
N ALA A 45 -12.27 -3.10 -8.33
CA ALA A 45 -13.39 -2.25 -8.69
C ALA A 45 -14.69 -3.06 -8.80
N ARG A 46 -14.65 -4.17 -9.53
CA ARG A 46 -15.82 -5.04 -9.72
C ARG A 46 -16.22 -5.79 -8.46
N GLU A 47 -15.26 -6.46 -7.79
CA GLU A 47 -15.55 -7.38 -6.67
C GLU A 47 -15.87 -6.66 -5.37
N TRP A 48 -15.26 -5.48 -5.14
CA TRP A 48 -15.46 -4.70 -3.92
C TRP A 48 -16.47 -3.56 -4.09
N ASN A 49 -16.94 -3.34 -5.31
CA ASN A 49 -17.82 -2.22 -5.67
C ASN A 49 -17.20 -0.87 -5.27
N MET A 50 -15.96 -0.63 -5.70
CA MET A 50 -15.20 0.58 -5.40
C MET A 50 -14.71 1.27 -6.68
N ALA A 51 -14.50 2.58 -6.64
CA ALA A 51 -13.65 3.26 -7.63
C ALA A 51 -12.19 3.03 -7.23
N VAL A 52 -11.33 2.54 -8.12
CA VAL A 52 -9.97 2.10 -7.78
C VAL A 52 -8.92 2.78 -8.64
N CYS A 53 -7.82 3.25 -8.03
CA CYS A 53 -6.69 3.85 -8.74
C CYS A 53 -5.36 3.36 -8.16
N ALA A 54 -4.44 2.85 -9.01
CA ALA A 54 -3.09 2.47 -8.63
C ALA A 54 -2.07 3.45 -9.24
N VAL A 55 -1.06 3.87 -8.46
CA VAL A 55 -0.13 4.97 -8.79
C VAL A 55 1.26 4.43 -9.10
N GLU A 56 1.91 4.95 -10.16
CA GLU A 56 3.32 4.61 -10.46
C GLU A 56 4.26 5.11 -9.35
N PRO A 57 5.03 4.22 -8.69
CA PRO A 57 5.93 4.63 -7.61
C PRO A 57 7.23 5.28 -8.08
N PHE A 58 7.60 5.16 -9.37
CA PHE A 58 8.80 5.75 -9.95
C PHE A 58 8.46 6.63 -11.15
N PRO A 59 7.80 7.80 -10.94
CA PRO A 59 7.32 8.64 -12.04
C PRO A 59 8.45 9.07 -12.97
N GLY A 60 8.19 8.98 -14.29
CA GLY A 60 9.15 9.37 -15.32
C GLY A 60 10.34 8.43 -15.52
N ARG A 61 10.43 7.32 -14.77
CA ARG A 61 11.53 6.36 -14.87
C ARG A 61 11.10 5.08 -15.58
N ARG A 62 12.00 4.57 -16.42
CA ARG A 62 11.90 3.22 -16.97
C ARG A 62 12.96 2.37 -16.30
N LEU A 63 12.54 1.58 -15.31
CA LEU A 63 13.42 0.69 -14.57
C LEU A 63 13.25 -0.74 -15.11
N ASP A 64 14.39 -1.44 -15.23
CA ASP A 64 14.41 -2.84 -15.66
C ASP A 64 13.58 -3.75 -14.73
N ALA A 65 13.29 -4.97 -15.21
CA ALA A 65 12.60 -5.98 -14.41
C ALA A 65 13.42 -6.44 -13.20
N ASP A 66 14.74 -6.30 -13.26
CA ASP A 66 15.64 -6.66 -12.18
C ASP A 66 15.45 -5.79 -10.95
N ILE A 67 15.60 -6.39 -9.77
CA ILE A 67 15.37 -5.70 -8.50
C ILE A 67 16.50 -4.72 -8.12
N ALA A 68 17.74 -4.99 -8.50
CA ALA A 68 18.88 -4.18 -8.08
C ALA A 68 18.82 -2.72 -8.56
N PRO A 69 18.50 -2.41 -9.84
CA PRO A 69 18.29 -1.02 -10.28
C PRO A 69 17.14 -0.33 -9.54
N ARG A 70 16.13 -1.08 -9.13
CA ARG A 70 14.97 -0.56 -8.38
C ARG A 70 15.34 -0.21 -6.95
N PHE A 71 16.08 -1.07 -6.26
CA PHE A 71 16.62 -0.76 -4.93
C PHE A 71 17.51 0.48 -4.98
N ALA A 72 18.40 0.59 -5.98
CA ALA A 72 19.24 1.77 -6.16
C ALA A 72 18.45 3.07 -6.45
N ALA A 73 17.22 2.96 -6.96
CA ALA A 73 16.38 4.11 -7.24
C ALA A 73 15.62 4.63 -6.01
N VAL A 74 15.35 3.78 -5.00
CA VAL A 74 14.53 4.15 -3.83
C VAL A 74 15.10 5.35 -3.05
N PRO A 75 16.40 5.49 -2.77
CA PRO A 75 16.94 6.65 -2.05
C PRO A 75 16.66 8.00 -2.73
N SER A 76 16.35 8.00 -4.02
CA SER A 76 16.05 9.22 -4.77
C SER A 76 14.56 9.58 -4.79
N LEU A 77 13.69 8.80 -4.13
CA LEU A 77 12.29 9.14 -3.95
C LEU A 77 12.16 10.28 -2.92
N ASP A 78 11.18 11.14 -3.16
CA ASP A 78 10.80 12.21 -2.26
C ASP A 78 9.40 11.90 -1.70
N ASP A 79 9.32 11.79 -0.38
CA ASP A 79 8.07 11.47 0.31
C ASP A 79 6.97 12.48 -0.01
N SER A 80 7.31 13.78 -0.09
CA SER A 80 6.33 14.83 -0.35
C SER A 80 5.68 14.68 -1.73
N LEU A 81 6.48 14.30 -2.72
CA LEU A 81 6.01 14.07 -4.10
C LEU A 81 5.17 12.80 -4.18
N HIS A 82 5.62 11.72 -3.54
CA HIS A 82 4.91 10.44 -3.58
C HIS A 82 3.57 10.52 -2.82
N LEU A 83 3.55 11.15 -1.65
CA LEU A 83 2.31 11.36 -0.90
C LEU A 83 1.33 12.28 -1.66
N ARG A 84 1.84 13.32 -2.34
CA ARG A 84 1.02 14.15 -3.23
C ARG A 84 0.38 13.30 -4.34
N ASP A 85 1.13 12.42 -5.00
CA ASP A 85 0.62 11.60 -6.09
C ASP A 85 -0.49 10.65 -5.60
N LEU A 86 -0.38 10.11 -4.37
CA LEU A 86 -1.44 9.33 -3.74
C LEU A 86 -2.70 10.18 -3.47
N HIS A 87 -2.54 11.44 -3.08
CA HIS A 87 -3.68 12.36 -2.89
C HIS A 87 -4.35 12.71 -4.23
N GLU A 88 -3.58 13.01 -5.27
CA GLU A 88 -4.11 13.28 -6.60
C GLU A 88 -4.87 12.07 -7.17
N ALA A 89 -4.38 10.85 -6.91
CA ALA A 89 -5.10 9.64 -7.26
C ALA A 89 -6.42 9.51 -6.50
N ALA A 90 -6.43 9.86 -5.22
CA ALA A 90 -7.65 9.87 -4.41
C ALA A 90 -8.68 10.88 -4.93
N ASP A 91 -8.23 12.03 -5.40
CA ASP A 91 -9.11 13.06 -5.98
C ASP A 91 -9.65 12.64 -7.35
N ALA A 92 -8.84 11.94 -8.16
CA ALA A 92 -9.25 11.41 -9.46
C ALA A 92 -10.38 10.36 -9.38
N LEU A 93 -10.59 9.74 -8.21
CA LEU A 93 -11.67 8.76 -7.98
C LEU A 93 -13.06 9.41 -7.86
N GLY A 94 -13.13 10.72 -7.58
CA GLY A 94 -14.40 11.45 -7.48
C GLY A 94 -15.30 10.99 -6.32
N THR A 95 -14.74 10.35 -5.29
CA THR A 95 -15.47 9.85 -4.12
C THR A 95 -15.07 10.63 -2.87
N GLU A 96 -16.05 10.90 -2.00
CA GLU A 96 -15.80 11.59 -0.72
C GLU A 96 -14.93 10.74 0.20
N ARG A 97 -15.31 9.49 0.39
CA ARG A 97 -14.59 8.54 1.24
C ARG A 97 -13.58 7.75 0.41
N VAL A 98 -12.31 7.78 0.80
CA VAL A 98 -11.23 7.04 0.12
C VAL A 98 -10.41 6.25 1.13
N GLY A 99 -10.10 5.00 0.80
CA GLY A 99 -9.12 4.16 1.47
C GLY A 99 -7.80 4.12 0.71
N LEU A 100 -6.76 3.69 1.39
CA LEU A 100 -5.44 3.43 0.80
C LEU A 100 -5.03 1.99 1.09
N MET A 101 -4.48 1.31 0.10
CA MET A 101 -3.87 -0.01 0.26
C MET A 101 -2.51 -0.02 -0.45
N GLY A 102 -1.51 -0.70 0.11
CA GLY A 102 -0.20 -0.77 -0.53
C GLY A 102 0.57 -2.02 -0.19
N PHE A 103 1.56 -2.34 -1.03
CA PHE A 103 2.34 -3.57 -0.96
C PHE A 103 3.83 -3.27 -0.91
N CYS A 104 4.59 -3.94 -0.02
CA CYS A 104 6.04 -3.80 0.08
C CYS A 104 6.45 -2.32 0.29
N MET A 105 7.18 -1.72 -0.64
CA MET A 105 7.48 -0.28 -0.63
C MET A 105 6.19 0.57 -0.58
N GLY A 106 5.16 0.23 -1.34
CA GLY A 106 3.86 0.89 -1.25
C GLY A 106 3.19 0.72 0.12
N GLY A 107 3.41 -0.42 0.78
CA GLY A 107 2.99 -0.64 2.17
C GLY A 107 3.71 0.29 3.17
N MET A 108 4.99 0.59 2.94
CA MET A 108 5.72 1.62 3.70
C MET A 108 5.05 3.00 3.55
N TYR A 109 4.65 3.37 2.33
CA TYR A 109 3.94 4.62 2.10
C TYR A 109 2.52 4.64 2.70
N CYS A 110 1.90 3.48 2.90
CA CYS A 110 0.67 3.38 3.69
C CYS A 110 0.89 3.85 5.14
N PHE A 111 1.96 3.42 5.80
CA PHE A 111 2.30 3.92 7.13
C PHE A 111 2.57 5.43 7.13
N LYS A 112 3.33 5.93 6.15
CA LYS A 112 3.61 7.36 6.01
C LYS A 112 2.35 8.19 5.76
N SER A 113 1.34 7.61 5.13
CA SER A 113 0.05 8.27 4.84
C SER A 113 -0.88 8.40 6.06
N ALA A 114 -0.51 7.84 7.22
CA ALA A 114 -1.32 7.96 8.44
C ALA A 114 -1.52 9.41 8.92
N ILE A 115 -0.63 10.32 8.54
CA ILE A 115 -0.76 11.76 8.82
C ILE A 115 -1.85 12.44 7.97
N SER A 116 -2.25 11.85 6.86
CA SER A 116 -3.19 12.48 5.93
C SER A 116 -4.64 12.25 6.35
N PRO A 117 -5.48 13.29 6.46
CA PRO A 117 -6.91 13.12 6.68
C PRO A 117 -7.67 12.62 5.44
N ARG A 118 -7.02 12.62 4.25
CA ARG A 118 -7.65 12.22 2.98
C ARG A 118 -8.07 10.75 2.96
N PHE A 119 -7.30 9.89 3.67
CA PHE A 119 -7.58 8.47 3.73
C PHE A 119 -8.33 8.11 5.02
N SER A 120 -9.54 7.62 4.88
CA SER A 120 -10.40 7.23 6.01
C SER A 120 -9.92 5.94 6.70
N ARG A 121 -9.37 5.01 5.93
CA ARG A 121 -8.78 3.75 6.37
C ARG A 121 -7.63 3.38 5.46
N ILE A 122 -6.63 2.71 6.02
CA ILE A 122 -5.38 2.36 5.34
C ILE A 122 -5.06 0.89 5.62
N ALA A 123 -4.59 0.15 4.59
CA ALA A 123 -4.12 -1.21 4.73
C ALA A 123 -2.71 -1.35 4.14
N SER A 124 -1.75 -1.78 4.95
CA SER A 124 -0.36 -2.00 4.55
C SER A 124 -0.05 -3.50 4.51
N PHE A 125 0.26 -4.01 3.33
CA PHE A 125 0.72 -5.39 3.15
C PHE A 125 2.23 -5.44 3.19
N TYR A 126 2.80 -6.11 4.18
CA TYR A 126 4.25 -6.30 4.39
C TYR A 126 5.07 -5.04 4.08
N GLY A 127 4.55 -3.86 4.48
CA GLY A 127 5.25 -2.60 4.35
C GLY A 127 6.44 -2.53 5.30
N MET A 128 7.56 -1.95 4.84
CA MET A 128 8.72 -1.70 5.70
C MET A 128 8.31 -0.75 6.82
N ILE A 129 8.43 -1.24 8.05
CA ILE A 129 8.08 -0.49 9.27
C ILE A 129 9.13 0.58 9.57
N ARG A 130 10.38 0.27 9.19
CA ARG A 130 11.51 1.22 9.15
C ARG A 130 12.06 1.29 7.75
N ILE A 131 12.68 2.42 7.40
CA ILE A 131 13.37 2.54 6.11
C ILE A 131 14.63 1.68 6.17
N PRO A 132 14.79 0.68 5.24
CA PRO A 132 16.04 -0.06 5.13
C PRO A 132 17.24 0.87 4.97
N ALA A 133 18.39 0.52 5.55
CA ALA A 133 19.57 1.38 5.58
C ALA A 133 19.99 1.89 4.18
N ASP A 134 19.91 1.02 3.18
CA ASP A 134 20.27 1.34 1.79
C ASP A 134 19.21 2.23 1.08
N TRP A 135 18.05 2.45 1.70
CA TRP A 135 16.97 3.28 1.15
C TRP A 135 16.88 4.66 1.80
N GLN A 136 17.63 4.89 2.88
CA GLN A 136 17.58 6.15 3.62
C GLN A 136 18.07 7.32 2.77
N SER A 137 17.38 8.43 2.86
CA SER A 137 17.74 9.69 2.22
C SER A 137 17.17 10.90 2.97
N PRO A 138 17.70 12.11 2.73
CA PRO A 138 17.17 13.33 3.38
C PRO A 138 15.73 13.67 3.01
N THR A 139 15.19 13.12 1.91
CA THR A 139 13.83 13.36 1.42
C THR A 139 12.84 12.30 1.88
N GLN A 140 13.28 11.37 2.71
CA GLN A 140 12.44 10.30 3.25
C GLN A 140 12.42 10.34 4.78
N GLU A 141 11.23 10.29 5.36
CA GLU A 141 11.02 10.25 6.80
C GLU A 141 10.64 8.84 7.27
N GLU A 142 11.07 8.46 8.45
CA GLU A 142 10.77 7.16 9.06
C GLU A 142 9.26 6.92 9.19
N PRO A 143 8.74 5.78 8.73
CA PRO A 143 7.31 5.46 8.81
C PRO A 143 6.75 5.52 10.24
N LEU A 144 7.49 5.01 11.23
CA LEU A 144 7.08 5.06 12.64
C LEU A 144 6.96 6.48 13.17
N ALA A 145 7.82 7.41 12.72
CA ALA A 145 7.75 8.81 13.13
C ALA A 145 6.48 9.49 12.57
N LEU A 146 6.11 9.17 11.33
CA LEU A 146 4.89 9.66 10.71
C LEU A 146 3.63 9.04 11.33
N LEU A 147 3.65 7.75 11.65
CA LEU A 147 2.57 7.10 12.41
C LEU A 147 2.33 7.74 13.77
N ALA A 148 3.41 8.03 14.52
CA ALA A 148 3.32 8.64 15.85
C ALA A 148 2.73 10.07 15.82
N ARG A 149 2.85 10.78 14.69
CA ARG A 149 2.27 12.14 14.48
C ARG A 149 0.91 12.10 13.81
N GLY A 150 0.52 10.96 13.25
CA GLY A 150 -0.72 10.75 12.54
C GLY A 150 -1.75 9.97 13.35
N ASP A 151 -2.70 9.39 12.65
CA ASP A 151 -3.70 8.50 13.22
C ASP A 151 -3.37 7.04 12.86
N ALA A 152 -2.57 6.39 13.71
CA ALA A 152 -2.21 4.98 13.54
C ALA A 152 -3.40 4.03 13.69
N SER A 153 -4.47 4.44 14.40
CA SER A 153 -5.65 3.61 14.63
C SER A 153 -6.45 3.32 13.34
N LYS A 154 -6.28 4.13 12.30
CA LYS A 154 -6.89 3.90 10.98
C LYS A 154 -6.07 2.97 10.07
N VAL A 155 -4.94 2.44 10.55
CA VAL A 155 -4.02 1.61 9.77
C VAL A 155 -4.16 0.15 10.18
N LEU A 156 -4.36 -0.73 9.20
CA LEU A 156 -4.26 -2.19 9.31
C LEU A 156 -2.95 -2.63 8.65
N ALA A 157 -2.08 -3.28 9.41
CA ALA A 157 -0.86 -3.88 8.91
C ALA A 157 -1.05 -5.40 8.76
N ILE A 158 -0.78 -5.89 7.57
CA ILE A 158 -0.80 -7.31 7.18
C ILE A 158 0.65 -7.77 7.11
N ILE A 159 1.10 -8.60 8.04
CA ILE A 159 2.50 -8.96 8.24
C ILE A 159 2.69 -10.47 8.11
N GLY A 160 3.78 -10.88 7.45
CA GLY A 160 4.24 -12.26 7.48
C GLY A 160 5.27 -12.45 8.62
N ALA A 161 5.07 -13.42 9.51
CA ALA A 161 5.97 -13.64 10.64
C ALA A 161 7.38 -14.12 10.23
N LYS A 162 7.51 -14.63 8.99
CA LYS A 162 8.79 -15.04 8.40
C LYS A 162 9.39 -14.00 7.45
N ASP A 163 8.81 -12.79 7.41
CA ASP A 163 9.29 -11.69 6.56
C ASP A 163 10.55 -11.05 7.15
N PRO A 164 11.73 -11.15 6.49
CA PRO A 164 12.95 -10.57 6.99
C PRO A 164 12.95 -9.02 7.01
N TYR A 165 12.04 -8.38 6.27
CA TYR A 165 11.91 -6.91 6.23
C TYR A 165 11.04 -6.34 7.35
N THR A 166 10.33 -7.20 8.10
CA THR A 166 9.48 -6.80 9.22
C THR A 166 9.84 -7.63 10.48
N PRO A 167 11.05 -7.46 11.03
CA PRO A 167 11.50 -8.26 12.18
C PRO A 167 10.61 -8.03 13.39
N PRO A 168 10.52 -9.00 14.32
CA PRO A 168 9.60 -8.96 15.47
C PRO A 168 9.70 -7.69 16.33
N ALA A 169 10.91 -7.12 16.47
CA ALA A 169 11.10 -5.87 17.22
C ALA A 169 10.42 -4.67 16.55
N ASP A 170 10.43 -4.61 15.20
CA ASP A 170 9.74 -3.56 14.46
C ASP A 170 8.23 -3.76 14.48
N VAL A 171 7.76 -5.01 14.42
CA VAL A 171 6.32 -5.33 14.56
C VAL A 171 5.82 -4.93 15.96
N ALA A 172 6.61 -5.16 17.01
CA ALA A 172 6.28 -4.70 18.36
C ALA A 172 6.18 -3.16 18.41
N ALA A 173 7.18 -2.45 17.87
CA ALA A 173 7.16 -0.98 17.79
C ALA A 173 5.95 -0.46 16.99
N LEU A 174 5.55 -1.17 15.92
CA LEU A 174 4.35 -0.83 15.15
C LEU A 174 3.07 -0.97 15.98
N ARG A 175 2.94 -2.04 16.77
CA ARG A 175 1.80 -2.24 17.69
C ARG A 175 1.72 -1.14 18.75
N ASP A 176 2.86 -0.71 19.27
CA ASP A 176 2.95 0.35 20.28
C ASP A 176 2.45 1.71 19.76
N THR A 177 2.38 1.93 18.44
CA THR A 177 1.77 3.12 17.83
C THR A 177 0.23 3.12 17.89
N GLY A 178 -0.40 2.01 18.21
CA GLY A 178 -1.85 1.80 18.11
C GLY A 178 -2.33 1.33 16.74
N CYS A 179 -1.41 0.95 15.85
CA CYS A 179 -1.72 0.32 14.58
C CYS A 179 -2.36 -1.06 14.77
N ASN A 180 -3.36 -1.40 13.97
CA ASN A 180 -3.94 -2.74 13.97
C ASN A 180 -3.03 -3.69 13.18
N VAL A 181 -2.60 -4.80 13.79
CA VAL A 181 -1.66 -5.73 13.17
C VAL A 181 -2.25 -7.13 13.11
N VAL A 182 -2.33 -7.67 11.89
CA VAL A 182 -2.64 -9.08 11.61
C VAL A 182 -1.37 -9.76 11.12
N GLU A 183 -0.99 -10.86 11.77
CA GLU A 183 0.25 -11.56 11.51
C GLU A 183 -0.03 -12.99 11.06
N TYR A 184 0.57 -13.41 9.94
CA TYR A 184 0.46 -14.74 9.37
C TYR A 184 1.73 -15.53 9.68
N SER A 185 1.63 -16.55 10.54
CA SER A 185 2.76 -17.25 11.16
C SER A 185 3.73 -17.90 10.17
N GLU A 186 3.24 -18.36 9.02
CA GLU A 186 4.02 -19.07 8.02
C GLU A 186 4.35 -18.23 6.78
N ALA A 187 3.89 -16.97 6.74
CA ALA A 187 4.04 -16.12 5.57
C ALA A 187 5.37 -15.39 5.55
N GLU A 188 5.94 -15.29 4.36
CA GLU A 188 7.14 -14.52 4.03
C GLU A 188 6.75 -13.20 3.34
N HIS A 189 7.76 -12.39 2.97
CA HIS A 189 7.54 -11.16 2.21
C HIS A 189 6.85 -11.40 0.87
N GLY A 190 5.80 -10.62 0.56
CA GLY A 190 5.12 -10.66 -0.74
C GLY A 190 4.17 -11.84 -0.90
N PHE A 191 3.67 -12.45 0.17
CA PHE A 191 2.85 -13.66 0.15
C PHE A 191 1.46 -13.50 -0.48
N ALA A 192 0.95 -12.27 -0.68
CA ALA A 192 -0.48 -12.09 -0.96
C ALA A 192 -0.82 -11.59 -2.37
N HIS A 193 -0.09 -10.62 -2.95
CA HIS A 193 -0.59 -9.87 -4.10
C HIS A 193 -0.21 -10.43 -5.47
N ASP A 194 0.79 -11.31 -5.53
CA ASP A 194 1.31 -11.86 -6.77
C ASP A 194 1.38 -13.40 -6.69
N SER A 195 0.43 -14.06 -7.33
CA SER A 195 0.30 -15.54 -7.32
C SER A 195 1.46 -16.25 -8.03
N GLN A 196 2.30 -15.52 -8.78
CA GLN A 196 3.46 -16.09 -9.45
C GLN A 196 4.72 -16.15 -8.55
N ARG A 197 4.68 -15.52 -7.39
CA ARG A 197 5.80 -15.54 -6.45
C ARG A 197 5.89 -16.89 -5.72
N PRO A 198 7.10 -17.42 -5.50
CA PRO A 198 7.30 -18.62 -4.67
C PRO A 198 6.77 -18.46 -3.23
N SER A 199 6.79 -17.24 -2.70
CA SER A 199 6.26 -16.91 -1.36
C SER A 199 4.73 -16.82 -1.30
N HIS A 200 4.02 -16.94 -2.43
CA HIS A 200 2.57 -16.81 -2.45
C HIS A 200 1.88 -17.91 -1.64
N ARG A 201 0.93 -17.50 -0.79
CA ARG A 201 0.15 -18.37 0.08
C ARG A 201 -1.34 -18.08 -0.13
N ALA A 202 -1.98 -18.91 -0.96
CA ALA A 202 -3.34 -18.63 -1.45
C ALA A 202 -4.37 -18.42 -0.32
N ALA A 203 -4.38 -19.26 0.70
CA ALA A 203 -5.33 -19.16 1.80
C ALA A 203 -5.08 -17.90 2.66
N ASP A 204 -3.80 -17.62 2.98
CA ASP A 204 -3.42 -16.42 3.74
C ASP A 204 -3.70 -15.14 2.94
N ALA A 205 -3.49 -15.19 1.61
CA ALA A 205 -3.80 -14.08 0.72
C ALA A 205 -5.30 -13.79 0.67
N GLU A 206 -6.14 -14.81 0.53
CA GLU A 206 -7.60 -14.68 0.52
C GLU A 206 -8.12 -14.07 1.83
N ASP A 207 -7.66 -14.57 2.99
CA ASP A 207 -8.03 -14.03 4.29
C ASP A 207 -7.54 -12.57 4.44
N ALA A 208 -6.29 -12.27 4.04
CA ALA A 208 -5.74 -10.92 4.11
C ALA A 208 -6.53 -9.91 3.27
N PHE A 209 -6.92 -10.27 2.04
CA PHE A 209 -7.77 -9.41 1.20
C PHE A 209 -9.18 -9.26 1.77
N THR A 210 -9.77 -10.32 2.34
CA THR A 210 -11.07 -10.27 3.00
C THR A 210 -11.06 -9.31 4.19
N ARG A 211 -10.10 -9.46 5.10
CA ARG A 211 -9.90 -8.54 6.24
C ARG A 211 -9.66 -7.11 5.79
N THR A 212 -8.89 -6.92 4.74
CA THR A 212 -8.62 -5.58 4.18
C THR A 212 -9.91 -4.93 3.66
N ARG A 213 -10.74 -5.67 2.93
CA ARG A 213 -12.04 -5.17 2.44
C ARG A 213 -12.94 -4.76 3.61
N GLU A 214 -13.08 -5.63 4.60
CA GLU A 214 -13.89 -5.37 5.81
C GLU A 214 -13.38 -4.13 6.55
N TRP A 215 -12.06 -4.05 6.75
CA TRP A 215 -11.42 -2.91 7.37
C TRP A 215 -11.70 -1.60 6.63
N LEU A 216 -11.48 -1.55 5.32
CA LEU A 216 -11.72 -0.37 4.49
C LEU A 216 -13.18 0.08 4.54
N LEU A 217 -14.12 -0.86 4.58
CA LEU A 217 -15.56 -0.57 4.71
C LEU A 217 -15.98 -0.13 6.12
N GLY A 218 -15.12 -0.26 7.12
CA GLY A 218 -15.36 0.18 8.49
C GLY A 218 -15.89 -0.89 9.43
N ALA A 219 -15.84 -2.17 9.02
CA ALA A 219 -16.07 -3.26 9.94
C ALA A 219 -14.90 -3.34 10.97
N THR A 220 -15.21 -3.65 12.20
CA THR A 220 -14.19 -3.96 13.22
C THR A 220 -13.63 -5.35 12.90
N THR A 221 -12.35 -5.41 12.54
CA THR A 221 -11.67 -6.71 12.43
C THR A 221 -11.52 -7.28 13.83
N SER A 222 -12.27 -8.34 14.14
CA SER A 222 -11.96 -9.14 15.33
C SER A 222 -10.58 -9.78 15.13
N ALA A 223 -9.70 -9.62 16.13
CA ALA A 223 -8.45 -10.35 16.16
C ALA A 223 -8.73 -11.86 16.20
N PRO A 224 -7.88 -12.69 15.56
CA PRO A 224 -7.99 -14.15 15.64
C PRO A 224 -7.81 -14.67 17.05
#